data_1703bcfcaa449831583a100e2d455265
#
_entry.id   1703bcfcaa449831583a100e2d455265
#
_cell.length_a   1.000
_cell.length_b   1.000
_cell.length_c   1.000
_cell.angle_alpha   90.00
_cell.angle_beta   90.00
_cell.angle_gamma   90.00
#
_symmetry.space_group_name_H-M   'P 1'
#
loop_
_entity.id
_entity.type
_entity.pdbx_description
1 polymer ?
#
loop_
_entity_poly.entity_id
_entity_poly.type
_entity_poly.pdbx_seq_one_letter_code
_entity_poly.pdbx_strand_id
1 'polypeptide(L)'
;MPTITAAFIAEEAEAPVGFLELALRSFSDGCESMPVPHVEGWYVEASARGRGVGRALVEAAETWAQRHGFTELASDTEPWNEASLAAHLRCGFRETERLVKFCKQLECE
;
A
#
# COMPACT_ATOMS: atom_id res chain seq x y z
N MET A 1 6.03 -14.62 2.51
CA MET A 1 6.15 -13.24 1.98
C MET A 1 5.45 -13.17 0.65
N PRO A 2 4.59 -12.17 0.42
CA PRO A 2 4.03 -11.99 -0.91
C PRO A 2 5.12 -11.58 -1.89
N THR A 3 5.00 -12.06 -3.11
CA THR A 3 5.89 -11.66 -4.19
C THR A 3 5.47 -10.29 -4.70
N ILE A 4 6.41 -9.37 -4.80
CA ILE A 4 6.12 -8.04 -5.34
C ILE A 4 5.80 -8.15 -6.83
N THR A 5 4.63 -7.67 -7.21
CA THR A 5 4.12 -7.73 -8.58
C THR A 5 4.52 -6.49 -9.38
N ALA A 6 4.53 -5.33 -8.73
CA ALA A 6 4.90 -4.05 -9.35
C ALA A 6 5.49 -3.13 -8.30
N ALA A 7 6.41 -2.29 -8.73
CA ALA A 7 7.04 -1.30 -7.86
C ALA A 7 7.17 0.02 -8.60
N PHE A 8 7.04 1.11 -7.87
CA PHE A 8 7.12 2.47 -8.40
C PHE A 8 8.13 3.26 -7.58
N ILE A 9 9.00 3.98 -8.27
CA ILE A 9 10.05 4.78 -7.62
C ILE A 9 9.78 6.25 -7.97
N ALA A 10 9.76 7.10 -6.95
CA ALA A 10 9.71 8.55 -7.15
C ALA A 10 11.12 9.10 -7.07
N GLU A 11 11.49 9.92 -8.03
CA GLU A 11 12.81 10.52 -8.10
C GLU A 11 12.72 12.05 -8.15
N GLU A 12 13.67 12.69 -7.48
CA GLU A 12 13.88 14.13 -7.58
C GLU A 12 15.36 14.36 -7.80
N ALA A 13 15.71 15.20 -8.80
CA ALA A 13 17.10 15.47 -9.15
C ALA A 13 17.91 14.17 -9.35
N GLU A 14 17.31 13.18 -10.00
CA GLU A 14 17.91 11.88 -10.31
C GLU A 14 18.21 11.01 -9.10
N ALA A 15 17.68 11.37 -7.92
CA ALA A 15 17.83 10.57 -6.71
C ALA A 15 16.47 10.02 -6.29
N PRO A 16 16.39 8.74 -5.86
CA PRO A 16 15.12 8.18 -5.38
C PRO A 16 14.75 8.83 -4.05
N VAL A 17 13.49 9.25 -3.94
CA VAL A 17 12.96 9.88 -2.72
C VAL A 17 11.75 9.16 -2.17
N GLY A 18 11.27 8.13 -2.83
CA GLY A 18 10.14 7.35 -2.33
C GLY A 18 9.86 6.14 -3.20
N PHE A 19 9.06 5.22 -2.66
CA PHE A 19 8.66 4.04 -3.41
C PHE A 19 7.28 3.57 -2.95
N LEU A 20 6.65 2.76 -3.81
CA LEU A 20 5.44 2.02 -3.48
C LEU A 20 5.53 0.66 -4.15
N GLU A 21 5.25 -0.38 -3.39
CA GLU A 21 5.29 -1.75 -3.89
C GLU A 21 3.91 -2.39 -3.78
N LEU A 22 3.52 -3.10 -4.83
CA LEU A 22 2.26 -3.85 -4.88
C LEU A 22 2.53 -5.34 -4.95
N ALA A 23 1.74 -6.10 -4.21
CA ALA A 23 1.64 -7.55 -4.39
C ALA A 23 0.20 -7.90 -4.71
N LEU A 24 0.02 -8.94 -5.50
CA LEU A 24 -1.32 -9.43 -5.81
C LEU A 24 -1.69 -10.44 -4.72
N ARG A 25 -2.72 -10.14 -3.96
CA ARG A 25 -3.20 -11.03 -2.90
C ARG A 25 -4.46 -11.75 -3.36
N SER A 26 -4.67 -12.97 -2.84
CA SER A 26 -5.87 -13.76 -3.16
C SER A 26 -7.13 -13.01 -2.78
N PHE A 27 -7.09 -12.32 -1.63
CA PHE A 27 -8.18 -11.49 -1.15
C PHE A 27 -7.64 -10.46 -0.15
N SER A 28 -8.44 -9.46 0.15
CA SER A 28 -8.16 -8.51 1.22
C SER A 28 -9.47 -8.17 1.91
N ASP A 29 -9.47 -8.16 3.24
CA ASP A 29 -10.67 -7.84 4.01
C ASP A 29 -11.16 -6.44 3.64
N GLY A 30 -12.45 -6.33 3.40
CA GLY A 30 -13.08 -5.07 3.00
C GLY A 30 -13.06 -4.80 1.52
N CYS A 31 -12.41 -5.65 0.71
CA CYS A 31 -12.46 -5.58 -0.75
C CYS A 31 -13.31 -6.71 -1.29
N GLU A 32 -13.95 -6.47 -2.43
CA GLU A 32 -14.78 -7.47 -3.11
C GLU A 32 -14.00 -8.24 -4.18
N SER A 33 -12.95 -7.62 -4.72
CA SER A 33 -12.14 -8.22 -5.78
C SER A 33 -11.28 -9.37 -5.26
N MET A 34 -11.17 -10.42 -6.06
CA MET A 34 -10.30 -11.56 -5.79
C MET A 34 -9.72 -12.04 -7.11
N PRO A 35 -8.43 -11.93 -7.35
CA PRO A 35 -7.44 -11.33 -6.48
C PRO A 35 -7.48 -9.79 -6.47
N VAL A 36 -6.73 -9.18 -5.58
CA VAL A 36 -6.69 -7.73 -5.42
C VAL A 36 -5.25 -7.25 -5.25
N PRO A 37 -4.83 -6.17 -5.96
CA PRO A 37 -3.52 -5.57 -5.71
C PRO A 37 -3.52 -4.89 -4.35
N HIS A 38 -2.48 -5.16 -3.58
CA HIS A 38 -2.33 -4.69 -2.20
C HIS A 38 -1.03 -3.93 -2.05
N VAL A 39 -1.08 -2.76 -1.42
CA VAL A 39 0.12 -1.97 -1.12
C VAL A 39 0.90 -2.67 -0.01
N GLU A 40 2.09 -3.18 -0.36
CA GLU A 40 2.95 -3.87 0.60
C GLU A 40 3.97 -2.94 1.23
N GLY A 41 4.36 -1.88 0.53
CA GLY A 41 5.26 -0.87 1.04
C GLY A 41 4.96 0.47 0.39
N TRP A 42 5.04 1.53 1.16
CA TRP A 42 4.78 2.89 0.69
C TRP A 42 5.57 3.84 1.57
N TYR A 43 6.60 4.46 1.00
CA TYR A 43 7.52 5.29 1.76
C TYR A 43 7.95 6.52 0.97
N VAL A 44 8.05 7.63 1.65
CA VAL A 44 8.60 8.88 1.10
C VAL A 44 9.63 9.41 2.10
N GLU A 45 10.82 9.75 1.62
CA GLU A 45 11.85 10.32 2.49
C GLU A 45 11.34 11.58 3.17
N ALA A 46 11.80 11.80 4.42
CA ALA A 46 11.34 12.93 5.23
C ALA A 46 11.53 14.27 4.51
N SER A 47 12.65 14.45 3.82
CA SER A 47 12.95 15.70 3.09
C SER A 47 12.04 15.93 1.90
N ALA A 48 11.37 14.90 1.40
CA ALA A 48 10.51 15.00 0.22
C ALA A 48 9.02 14.99 0.57
N ARG A 49 8.67 14.91 1.86
CA ARG A 49 7.26 14.87 2.30
C ARG A 49 6.59 16.22 2.16
N GLY A 50 5.26 16.18 2.05
CA GLY A 50 4.43 17.38 1.97
C GLY A 50 4.39 18.04 0.61
N ARG A 51 4.89 17.38 -0.43
CA ARG A 51 4.94 17.91 -1.80
C ARG A 51 4.21 17.02 -2.81
N GLY A 52 3.38 16.11 -2.35
CA GLY A 52 2.58 15.27 -3.23
C GLY A 52 3.29 14.04 -3.78
N VAL A 53 4.49 13.72 -3.30
CA VAL A 53 5.23 12.53 -3.77
C VAL A 53 4.47 11.25 -3.42
N GLY A 54 3.97 11.13 -2.20
CA GLY A 54 3.20 9.96 -1.78
C GLY A 54 1.94 9.78 -2.60
N ARG A 55 1.22 10.85 -2.88
CA ARG A 55 0.03 10.82 -3.73
C ARG A 55 0.37 10.39 -5.15
N ALA A 56 1.45 10.91 -5.71
CA ALA A 56 1.88 10.54 -7.06
C ALA A 56 2.19 9.05 -7.17
N LEU A 57 2.79 8.47 -6.13
CA LEU A 57 3.07 7.04 -6.07
C LEU A 57 1.76 6.23 -6.06
N VAL A 58 0.78 6.66 -5.28
CA VAL A 58 -0.53 6.00 -5.24
C VAL A 58 -1.22 6.11 -6.59
N GLU A 59 -1.18 7.28 -7.23
CA GLU A 59 -1.77 7.47 -8.55
C GLU A 59 -1.12 6.55 -9.60
N ALA A 60 0.19 6.37 -9.54
CA ALA A 60 0.88 5.42 -10.42
C ALA A 60 0.39 4.00 -10.19
N ALA A 61 0.21 3.62 -8.93
CA ALA A 61 -0.31 2.30 -8.57
C ALA A 61 -1.75 2.11 -9.08
N GLU A 62 -2.58 3.14 -8.92
CA GLU A 62 -3.96 3.13 -9.41
C GLU A 62 -4.01 2.96 -10.94
N THR A 63 -3.18 3.69 -11.65
CA THR A 63 -3.10 3.57 -13.11
C THR A 63 -2.70 2.17 -13.53
N TRP A 64 -1.68 1.62 -12.88
CA TRP A 64 -1.24 0.25 -13.14
C TRP A 64 -2.38 -0.75 -12.90
N ALA A 65 -3.05 -0.63 -11.78
CA ALA A 65 -4.16 -1.53 -11.41
C ALA A 65 -5.30 -1.46 -12.45
N GLN A 66 -5.69 -0.25 -12.82
CA GLN A 66 -6.75 -0.05 -13.83
C GLN A 66 -6.37 -0.65 -15.18
N ARG A 67 -5.13 -0.48 -15.61
CA ARG A 67 -4.65 -1.04 -16.88
C ARG A 67 -4.62 -2.55 -16.87
N HIS A 68 -4.52 -3.17 -15.71
CA HIS A 68 -4.55 -4.62 -15.55
C HIS A 68 -5.94 -5.16 -15.22
N GLY A 69 -6.97 -4.32 -15.33
CA GLY A 69 -8.36 -4.72 -15.16
C GLY A 69 -8.85 -4.77 -13.72
N PHE A 70 -8.08 -4.25 -12.78
CA PHE A 70 -8.51 -4.22 -11.38
C PHE A 70 -9.34 -2.98 -11.10
N THR A 71 -10.31 -3.11 -10.22
CA THR A 71 -11.21 -2.03 -9.83
C THR A 71 -11.02 -1.61 -8.38
N GLU A 72 -10.14 -2.29 -7.66
CA GLU A 72 -9.85 -1.98 -6.27
C GLU A 72 -8.36 -2.02 -6.00
N LEU A 73 -7.92 -1.23 -5.03
CA LEU A 73 -6.56 -1.20 -4.54
C LEU A 73 -6.65 -1.29 -3.02
N ALA A 74 -6.05 -2.31 -2.44
CA ALA A 74 -6.08 -2.53 -1.00
C ALA A 74 -4.80 -2.03 -0.33
N SER A 75 -4.90 -1.72 0.93
CA SER A 75 -3.76 -1.35 1.76
C SER A 75 -4.11 -1.61 3.22
N ASP A 76 -3.11 -1.54 4.09
CA ASP A 76 -3.34 -1.62 5.52
C ASP A 76 -2.30 -0.78 6.28
N THR A 77 -2.58 -0.53 7.54
CA THR A 77 -1.65 0.10 8.46
C THR A 77 -2.11 -0.22 9.87
N GLU A 78 -1.24 0.02 10.85
CA GLU A 78 -1.59 -0.15 12.25
C GLU A 78 -2.53 0.98 12.69
N PRO A 79 -3.57 0.65 13.51
CA PRO A 79 -4.54 1.67 13.94
C PRO A 79 -3.93 2.85 14.71
N TRP A 80 -2.77 2.64 15.34
CA TRP A 80 -2.09 3.69 16.10
C TRP A 80 -1.23 4.62 15.23
N ASN A 81 -1.02 4.25 13.96
CA ASN A 81 -0.18 5.06 13.06
C ASN A 81 -1.01 6.17 12.42
N GLU A 82 -1.18 7.27 13.14
CA GLU A 82 -2.03 8.38 12.72
C GLU A 82 -1.58 9.02 11.42
N ALA A 83 -0.27 9.14 11.21
CA ALA A 83 0.26 9.74 9.99
C ALA A 83 -0.08 8.90 8.76
N SER A 84 0.02 7.58 8.87
CA SER A 84 -0.32 6.66 7.80
C SER A 84 -1.81 6.66 7.52
N LEU A 85 -2.64 6.64 8.59
CA LEU A 85 -4.10 6.75 8.44
C LEU A 85 -4.48 8.01 7.66
N ALA A 86 -3.94 9.15 8.05
CA ALA A 86 -4.22 10.42 7.39
C ALA A 86 -3.77 10.40 5.93
N ALA A 87 -2.60 9.84 5.64
CA ALA A 87 -2.09 9.75 4.27
C ALA A 87 -2.99 8.89 3.39
N HIS A 88 -3.46 7.75 3.91
CA HIS A 88 -4.39 6.90 3.17
C HIS A 88 -5.69 7.63 2.85
N LEU A 89 -6.28 8.31 3.84
CA LEU A 89 -7.53 9.05 3.64
C LEU A 89 -7.35 10.18 2.62
N ARG A 90 -6.23 10.90 2.68
CA ARG A 90 -5.94 11.97 1.71
C ARG A 90 -5.82 11.44 0.28
N CYS A 91 -5.39 10.21 0.12
CA CYS A 91 -5.26 9.58 -1.20
C CYS A 91 -6.53 8.87 -1.65
N GLY A 92 -7.62 9.00 -0.92
CA GLY A 92 -8.92 8.47 -1.32
C GLY A 92 -9.21 7.05 -0.85
N PHE A 93 -8.33 6.47 -0.03
CA PHE A 93 -8.64 5.18 0.59
C PHE A 93 -9.74 5.38 1.63
N ARG A 94 -10.58 4.36 1.77
CA ARG A 94 -11.64 4.33 2.78
C ARG A 94 -11.30 3.23 3.79
N GLU A 95 -11.36 3.55 5.07
CA GLU A 95 -11.19 2.53 6.11
C GLU A 95 -12.34 1.54 6.03
N THR A 96 -12.02 0.25 5.96
CA THR A 96 -13.02 -0.82 5.85
C THR A 96 -13.12 -1.65 7.11
N GLU A 97 -11.99 -2.09 7.65
CA GLU A 97 -11.97 -2.99 8.79
C GLU A 97 -10.76 -2.74 9.67
N ARG A 98 -10.89 -3.09 10.94
CA ARG A 98 -9.77 -3.14 11.87
C ARG A 98 -9.63 -4.59 12.34
N LEU A 99 -8.40 -5.10 12.28
CA LEU A 99 -8.12 -6.50 12.61
C LEU A 99 -7.27 -6.62 13.86
N VAL A 100 -7.54 -7.65 14.63
CA VAL A 100 -6.66 -8.09 15.71
C VAL A 100 -5.99 -9.37 15.23
N LYS A 101 -4.67 -9.36 15.16
CA LYS A 101 -3.91 -10.50 14.68
C LYS A 101 -3.41 -11.35 15.84
N PHE A 102 -3.37 -12.65 15.63
CA PHE A 102 -2.89 -13.60 16.61
C PHE A 102 -1.80 -14.46 16.00
N CYS A 103 -0.83 -14.84 16.80
CA CYS A 103 0.20 -15.80 16.43
C CYS A 103 0.47 -16.71 17.63
N LYS A 104 0.62 -17.98 17.37
CA LYS A 104 0.97 -18.93 18.43
C LYS A 104 2.25 -19.64 18.05
N GLN A 105 3.24 -19.55 18.92
CA GLN A 105 4.49 -20.29 18.75
C GLN A 105 4.25 -21.75 19.07
N LEU A 106 4.61 -22.63 18.15
CA LEU A 106 4.46 -24.08 18.38
C LEU A 106 5.79 -24.65 18.85
N GLU A 107 5.70 -25.65 19.75
CA GLU A 107 6.89 -26.32 20.21
C GLU A 107 7.40 -27.26 19.12
N CYS A 108 8.72 -27.32 19.00
CA CYS A 108 9.39 -28.21 18.07
C CYS A 108 9.53 -29.58 18.73
N GLU A 109 9.13 -30.66 18.04
CA GLU A 109 9.27 -32.03 18.55
C GLU A 109 10.62 -32.63 18.16
#